data_7913a9c8cd343ea4e67161d62db639f6
#
_entry.id   7913a9c8cd343ea4e67161d62db639f6
#
_cell.length_a   1.000
_cell.length_b   1.000
_cell.length_c   1.000
_cell.angle_alpha   90.00
_cell.angle_beta   90.00
_cell.angle_gamma   90.00
#
_symmetry.space_group_name_H-M   'P 1'
#
loop_
_entity.id
_entity.type
_entity.pdbx_description
1 polymer ?
#
loop_
_entity_poly.entity_id
_entity_poly.type
_entity_poly.pdbx_seq_one_letter_code
_entity_poly.pdbx_strand_id
1 'polypeptide(L)'
;MNLTIKQIIPGCADGNYHVRAKGCIAASLHWADENGALPDWQSFAYLPIETNGVGMYKMEGGRAIPKDATHVLARSVSADFSSVEECLTPIPKLAERTSEEPVQRFLVMTDLHLSNKPWQVRKALSMGRGYDAVLITGDITNDGMQEQLELFWQCVTEVLPDTPVFAVPGNHDYPRFPLPQIPYGICDYLTLQQKLLDRAEGMGISCQQDDSGAYVAAIGDTEIIGLNAVTHWRRFKFPENAQLEWLMFHLLESKSKRHIILCHAPLRLHQPYPPENGACYLSRDSVLQRIIDVERTEVIFLSGHTHDSMNCREGCVEMAERNHLYINAGSIRPTTLKPDEPLQPGCWTDGNVVELLIGEEQTTVTGISMKTGQRIARGHYSFSKETSG
;
A
#
# COMPACT_ATOMS: atom_id res chain seq x y z
N MET A 1 0.36 -9.04 33.97
CA MET A 1 0.94 -9.01 32.62
C MET A 1 -0.17 -8.66 31.66
N ASN A 2 0.06 -7.92 30.61
CA ASN A 2 -0.99 -7.67 29.60
C ASN A 2 -0.55 -8.35 28.32
N LEU A 3 -1.03 -9.57 28.08
CA LEU A 3 -0.90 -10.22 26.80
C LEU A 3 -1.92 -9.59 25.84
N THR A 4 -1.44 -9.06 24.73
CA THR A 4 -2.30 -8.56 23.66
C THR A 4 -1.79 -9.12 22.34
N ILE A 5 -2.71 -9.51 21.49
CA ILE A 5 -2.43 -9.83 20.09
C ILE A 5 -2.93 -8.66 19.27
N LYS A 6 -2.07 -8.12 18.41
CA LYS A 6 -2.48 -7.18 17.36
C LYS A 6 -2.25 -7.87 16.03
N GLN A 7 -3.29 -8.08 15.29
CA GLN A 7 -3.16 -8.43 13.90
C GLN A 7 -2.81 -7.16 13.12
N ILE A 8 -1.72 -7.17 12.40
CA ILE A 8 -1.26 -5.98 11.66
C ILE A 8 -2.11 -5.74 10.42
N ILE A 9 -2.76 -6.78 9.90
CA ILE A 9 -3.59 -6.68 8.71
C ILE A 9 -5.00 -7.11 9.07
N PRO A 10 -5.88 -6.19 9.46
CA PRO A 10 -7.29 -6.50 9.71
C PRO A 10 -7.93 -7.05 8.43
N GLY A 11 -8.78 -8.05 8.58
CA GLY A 11 -9.52 -8.63 7.46
C GLY A 11 -8.74 -9.66 6.63
N CYS A 12 -7.46 -9.90 6.92
CA CYS A 12 -6.69 -10.97 6.32
C CYS A 12 -6.39 -12.06 7.36
N ALA A 13 -6.92 -13.24 7.12
CA ALA A 13 -6.68 -14.39 7.98
C ALA A 13 -5.22 -14.87 7.93
N ASP A 14 -4.47 -14.49 6.91
CA ASP A 14 -3.07 -14.82 6.67
C ASP A 14 -2.11 -13.72 7.15
N GLY A 15 -2.54 -12.82 8.03
CA GLY A 15 -1.77 -11.65 8.45
C GLY A 15 -0.63 -11.94 9.43
N ASN A 16 0.19 -10.95 9.63
CA ASN A 16 1.21 -10.97 10.67
C ASN A 16 0.59 -10.76 12.06
N TYR A 17 1.10 -11.44 13.06
CA TYR A 17 0.65 -11.28 14.43
C TYR A 17 1.74 -10.62 15.26
N HIS A 18 1.39 -9.51 15.91
CA HIS A 18 2.20 -8.91 16.95
C HIS A 18 1.67 -9.34 18.31
N VAL A 19 2.51 -9.99 19.09
CA VAL A 19 2.19 -10.37 20.45
C VAL A 19 2.97 -9.47 21.41
N ARG A 20 2.25 -8.77 22.28
CA ARG A 20 2.88 -8.04 23.39
C ARG A 20 2.69 -8.83 24.66
N ALA A 21 3.78 -9.24 25.28
CA ALA A 21 3.79 -10.04 26.50
C ALA A 21 4.97 -9.63 27.38
N LYS A 22 4.84 -8.49 28.06
CA LYS A 22 5.92 -7.96 28.91
C LYS A 22 6.22 -8.91 30.06
N GLY A 23 7.48 -9.28 30.21
CA GLY A 23 7.95 -10.22 31.23
C GLY A 23 7.83 -11.69 30.84
N CYS A 24 7.40 -11.99 29.61
CA CYS A 24 7.40 -13.34 29.04
C CYS A 24 8.65 -13.54 28.17
N ILE A 25 9.01 -14.80 27.95
CA ILE A 25 10.15 -15.20 27.12
C ILE A 25 9.70 -15.77 25.77
N ALA A 26 8.50 -16.30 25.70
CA ALA A 26 7.94 -16.89 24.51
C ALA A 26 6.42 -16.85 24.51
N ALA A 27 5.83 -16.94 23.33
CA ALA A 27 4.41 -17.15 23.14
C ALA A 27 4.15 -18.22 22.08
N SER A 28 3.02 -18.89 22.17
CA SER A 28 2.50 -19.80 21.15
C SER A 28 1.16 -19.27 20.64
N LEU A 29 0.89 -19.46 19.35
CA LEU A 29 -0.37 -19.10 18.71
C LEU A 29 -1.12 -20.36 18.29
N HIS A 30 -2.42 -20.39 18.58
CA HIS A 30 -3.30 -21.51 18.32
C HIS A 30 -4.56 -21.06 17.59
N TRP A 31 -5.07 -21.89 16.73
CA TRP A 31 -6.40 -21.69 16.19
C TRP A 31 -7.45 -21.97 17.28
N ALA A 32 -8.45 -21.14 17.35
CA ALA A 32 -9.44 -21.16 18.41
C ALA A 32 -10.84 -20.79 17.89
N ASP A 33 -11.85 -21.12 18.65
CA ASP A 33 -13.20 -20.58 18.55
C ASP A 33 -13.46 -19.60 19.71
N GLU A 34 -14.69 -19.16 19.87
CA GLU A 34 -15.09 -18.27 20.96
C GLU A 34 -14.93 -18.85 22.36
N ASN A 35 -14.82 -20.17 22.48
CA ASN A 35 -14.71 -20.93 23.74
C ASN A 35 -13.25 -21.31 24.08
N GLY A 36 -12.32 -21.11 23.17
CA GLY A 36 -10.90 -21.41 23.34
C GLY A 36 -10.29 -22.22 22.21
N ALA A 37 -9.18 -22.92 22.48
CA ALA A 37 -8.47 -23.68 21.47
C ALA A 37 -9.33 -24.81 20.89
N LEU A 38 -9.24 -24.98 19.56
CA LEU A 38 -9.89 -26.10 18.86
C LEU A 38 -9.34 -27.45 19.34
N PRO A 39 -10.10 -28.55 19.21
CA PRO A 39 -9.72 -29.90 19.72
C PRO A 39 -8.35 -30.39 19.22
N ASP A 40 -7.96 -30.08 17.98
CA ASP A 40 -6.63 -30.41 17.41
C ASP A 40 -5.62 -29.30 17.64
N TRP A 41 -5.52 -28.82 18.81
CA TRP A 41 -4.87 -27.61 19.31
C TRP A 41 -3.35 -27.50 19.10
N GLN A 42 -2.79 -28.05 18.10
CA GLN A 42 -1.39 -27.82 17.80
C GLN A 42 -1.17 -26.30 17.54
N SER A 43 -0.18 -25.76 18.23
CA SER A 43 0.22 -24.39 17.96
C SER A 43 0.63 -24.27 16.49
N PHE A 44 0.11 -23.27 15.81
CA PHE A 44 0.55 -23.00 14.45
C PHE A 44 1.82 -22.15 14.42
N ALA A 45 2.18 -21.54 15.55
CA ALA A 45 3.39 -20.74 15.69
C ALA A 45 3.93 -20.74 17.11
N TYR A 46 5.26 -20.67 17.19
CA TYR A 46 6.00 -20.31 18.39
C TYR A 46 6.87 -19.11 18.09
N LEU A 47 6.85 -18.11 18.96
CA LEU A 47 7.64 -16.89 18.77
C LEU A 47 8.36 -16.53 20.07
N PRO A 48 9.65 -16.16 19.97
CA PRO A 48 10.35 -15.56 21.09
C PRO A 48 9.76 -14.18 21.37
N ILE A 49 9.70 -13.81 22.63
CA ILE A 49 9.38 -12.45 23.04
C ILE A 49 10.71 -11.73 23.31
N GLU A 50 10.93 -10.64 22.59
CA GLU A 50 12.15 -9.82 22.76
C GLU A 50 12.14 -9.09 24.10
N THR A 51 13.28 -8.53 24.48
CA THR A 51 13.45 -7.79 25.75
C THR A 51 12.52 -6.57 25.88
N ASN A 52 12.05 -6.02 24.77
CA ASN A 52 11.03 -4.96 24.72
C ASN A 52 9.60 -5.46 24.99
N GLY A 53 9.42 -6.77 25.15
CA GLY A 53 8.12 -7.42 25.41
C GLY A 53 7.30 -7.67 24.16
N VAL A 54 7.89 -7.65 22.96
CA VAL A 54 7.20 -7.85 21.68
C VAL A 54 7.75 -9.09 20.98
N GLY A 55 6.85 -9.93 20.48
CA GLY A 55 7.15 -11.00 19.54
C GLY A 55 6.37 -10.79 18.25
N MET A 56 7.01 -11.05 17.12
CA MET A 56 6.38 -10.97 15.81
C MET A 56 6.33 -12.35 15.17
N TYR A 57 5.16 -12.73 14.69
CA TYR A 57 4.98 -13.90 13.86
C TYR A 57 4.48 -13.48 12.48
N LYS A 58 5.21 -13.91 11.49
CA LYS A 58 4.84 -13.72 10.10
C LYS A 58 4.27 -15.02 9.57
N MET A 59 2.98 -15.04 9.23
CA MET A 59 2.41 -16.18 8.56
C MET A 59 2.97 -16.29 7.14
N GLU A 60 3.54 -17.43 6.83
CA GLU A 60 3.87 -17.75 5.45
C GLU A 60 2.56 -17.94 4.66
N GLY A 61 2.43 -17.22 3.56
CA GLY A 61 1.24 -17.26 2.72
C GLY A 61 0.86 -18.67 2.30
N GLY A 62 -0.40 -19.03 2.44
CA GLY A 62 -0.95 -20.32 2.02
C GLY A 62 -1.28 -21.31 3.14
N ARG A 63 -1.06 -20.94 4.39
CA ARG A 63 -1.56 -21.80 5.48
C ARG A 63 -3.08 -21.69 5.55
N ALA A 64 -3.75 -22.80 5.34
CA ALA A 64 -5.21 -22.86 5.45
C ALA A 64 -5.61 -22.63 6.91
N ILE A 65 -6.52 -21.68 7.13
CA ILE A 65 -7.19 -21.53 8.41
C ILE A 65 -8.23 -22.62 8.52
N PRO A 66 -8.28 -23.36 9.64
CA PRO A 66 -9.34 -24.32 9.87
C PRO A 66 -10.72 -23.65 9.73
N LYS A 67 -11.67 -24.35 9.13
CA LYS A 67 -13.02 -23.80 8.88
C LYS A 67 -13.74 -23.34 10.15
N ASP A 68 -13.45 -24.01 11.25
CA ASP A 68 -14.09 -23.76 12.55
C ASP A 68 -13.32 -22.71 13.37
N ALA A 69 -12.17 -22.23 12.89
CA ALA A 69 -11.40 -21.20 13.57
C ALA A 69 -12.03 -19.84 13.35
N THR A 70 -12.47 -19.22 14.43
CA THR A 70 -13.00 -17.85 14.47
C THR A 70 -12.12 -16.91 15.27
N HIS A 71 -11.15 -17.45 16.01
CA HIS A 71 -10.26 -16.74 16.91
C HIS A 71 -8.82 -17.28 16.81
N VAL A 72 -7.89 -16.46 17.27
CA VAL A 72 -6.53 -16.88 17.59
C VAL A 72 -6.34 -16.77 19.09
N LEU A 73 -5.88 -17.84 19.69
CA LEU A 73 -5.48 -17.89 21.10
C LEU A 73 -3.95 -17.76 21.17
N ALA A 74 -3.47 -16.73 21.85
CA ALA A 74 -2.07 -16.65 22.25
C ALA A 74 -1.90 -17.13 23.67
N ARG A 75 -0.86 -17.92 23.89
CA ARG A 75 -0.40 -18.36 25.22
C ARG A 75 1.02 -17.88 25.42
N SER A 76 1.29 -17.21 26.52
CA SER A 76 2.64 -16.78 26.87
C SER A 76 3.05 -17.33 28.23
N VAL A 77 4.35 -17.55 28.39
CA VAL A 77 4.94 -18.09 29.62
C VAL A 77 5.88 -17.05 30.21
N SER A 78 5.73 -16.81 31.52
CA SER A 78 6.64 -15.93 32.25
C SER A 78 8.09 -16.45 32.24
N ALA A 79 9.06 -15.54 32.42
CA ALA A 79 10.48 -15.88 32.39
C ALA A 79 10.90 -16.88 33.48
N ASP A 80 10.17 -16.93 34.59
CA ASP A 80 10.37 -17.87 35.69
C ASP A 80 9.50 -19.15 35.61
N PHE A 81 8.73 -19.29 34.50
CA PHE A 81 7.79 -20.39 34.25
C PHE A 81 6.67 -20.52 35.31
N SER A 82 6.47 -19.50 36.11
CA SER A 82 5.49 -19.54 37.22
C SER A 82 4.05 -19.26 36.75
N SER A 83 3.87 -18.63 35.62
CA SER A 83 2.56 -18.23 35.09
C SER A 83 2.44 -18.40 33.58
N VAL A 84 1.21 -18.72 33.16
CA VAL A 84 0.77 -18.77 31.78
C VAL A 84 -0.34 -17.74 31.63
N GLU A 85 -0.23 -16.88 30.64
CA GLU A 85 -1.31 -15.95 30.27
C GLU A 85 -1.89 -16.32 28.92
N GLU A 86 -3.18 -16.14 28.78
CA GLU A 86 -3.90 -16.42 27.54
C GLU A 86 -4.64 -15.15 27.07
N CYS A 87 -4.67 -14.95 25.77
CA CYS A 87 -5.42 -13.89 25.11
C CYS A 87 -6.12 -14.46 23.88
N LEU A 88 -7.44 -14.38 23.88
CA LEU A 88 -8.27 -14.81 22.77
C LEU A 88 -8.65 -13.58 21.92
N THR A 89 -8.32 -13.60 20.64
CA THR A 89 -8.56 -12.48 19.72
C THR A 89 -9.34 -12.99 18.51
N PRO A 90 -10.46 -12.35 18.13
CA PRO A 90 -11.21 -12.72 16.95
C PRO A 90 -10.32 -12.64 15.69
N ILE A 91 -10.45 -13.62 14.80
CA ILE A 91 -9.93 -13.48 13.44
C ILE A 91 -10.85 -12.51 12.73
N PRO A 92 -10.34 -11.37 12.20
CA PRO A 92 -11.15 -10.44 11.45
C PRO A 92 -11.80 -11.19 10.29
N LYS A 93 -13.12 -11.25 10.25
CA LYS A 93 -13.83 -11.77 9.09
C LYS A 93 -13.57 -10.84 7.94
N LEU A 94 -13.33 -11.40 6.76
CA LEU A 94 -13.50 -10.65 5.52
C LEU A 94 -14.91 -10.06 5.58
N ALA A 95 -15.00 -8.74 5.68
CA ALA A 95 -16.29 -8.10 5.77
C ALA A 95 -17.11 -8.52 4.55
N GLU A 96 -18.28 -9.09 4.81
CA GLU A 96 -19.27 -9.24 3.77
C GLU A 96 -19.51 -7.85 3.17
N ARG A 97 -19.62 -7.78 1.85
CA ARG A 97 -19.86 -6.53 1.13
C ARG A 97 -21.02 -5.80 1.79
N THR A 98 -20.75 -4.71 2.49
CA THR A 98 -21.81 -3.87 2.99
C THR A 98 -22.59 -3.36 1.80
N SER A 99 -23.91 -3.25 1.93
CA SER A 99 -24.80 -2.78 0.86
C SER A 99 -24.64 -1.28 0.57
N GLU A 100 -23.69 -0.62 1.22
CA GLU A 100 -23.40 0.80 1.04
C GLU A 100 -22.70 1.02 -0.30
N GLU A 101 -23.24 1.89 -1.12
CA GLU A 101 -22.58 2.34 -2.35
C GLU A 101 -21.37 3.20 -1.96
N PRO A 102 -20.18 2.96 -2.55
CA PRO A 102 -19.00 3.76 -2.25
C PRO A 102 -19.23 5.21 -2.70
N VAL A 103 -18.87 6.14 -1.83
CA VAL A 103 -18.94 7.58 -2.14
C VAL A 103 -17.87 7.96 -3.16
N GLN A 104 -16.70 7.30 -3.10
CA GLN A 104 -15.59 7.54 -4.03
C GLN A 104 -14.93 6.21 -4.44
N ARG A 105 -14.46 6.17 -5.69
CA ARG A 105 -13.87 5.00 -6.32
C ARG A 105 -12.57 5.37 -7.02
N PHE A 106 -11.47 4.78 -6.60
CA PHE A 106 -10.16 4.98 -7.21
C PHE A 106 -9.58 3.66 -7.72
N LEU A 107 -8.96 3.69 -8.90
CA LEU A 107 -8.14 2.59 -9.36
C LEU A 107 -6.67 2.94 -9.17
N VAL A 108 -5.96 2.17 -8.38
CA VAL A 108 -4.54 2.36 -8.07
C VAL A 108 -3.71 1.38 -8.86
N MET A 109 -2.64 1.87 -9.47
CA MET A 109 -1.66 1.04 -10.18
C MET A 109 -0.24 1.59 -9.99
N THR A 110 0.74 0.74 -10.17
CA THR A 110 2.15 1.09 -10.01
C THR A 110 3.04 0.20 -10.86
N ASP A 111 4.29 0.58 -11.00
CA ASP A 111 5.31 -0.24 -11.64
C ASP A 111 4.85 -0.73 -13.03
N LEU A 112 4.46 0.24 -13.87
CA LEU A 112 3.94 0.00 -15.20
C LEU A 112 5.06 -0.43 -16.16
N HIS A 113 6.27 0.11 -15.96
CA HIS A 113 7.45 -0.17 -16.76
C HIS A 113 7.17 -0.17 -18.26
N LEU A 114 6.50 0.88 -18.73
CA LEU A 114 6.16 1.02 -20.14
C LEU A 114 7.43 1.06 -20.99
N SER A 115 7.51 0.13 -21.90
CA SER A 115 8.50 0.11 -22.99
C SER A 115 7.82 0.52 -24.31
N ASN A 116 8.29 0.04 -25.42
CA ASN A 116 7.68 0.26 -26.73
C ASN A 116 6.40 -0.58 -27.00
N LYS A 117 5.95 -1.40 -26.03
CA LYS A 117 4.79 -2.27 -26.16
C LYS A 117 3.70 -1.88 -25.13
N PRO A 118 2.76 -1.02 -25.49
CA PRO A 118 1.82 -0.42 -24.52
C PRO A 118 0.62 -1.31 -24.16
N TRP A 119 0.49 -2.52 -24.70
CA TRP A 119 -0.73 -3.31 -24.55
C TRP A 119 -1.13 -3.59 -23.10
N GLN A 120 -0.16 -3.85 -22.21
CA GLN A 120 -0.40 -4.14 -20.81
C GLN A 120 -0.82 -2.87 -20.04
N VAL A 121 -0.15 -1.78 -20.31
CA VAL A 121 -0.51 -0.47 -19.74
C VAL A 121 -1.90 -0.04 -20.23
N ARG A 122 -2.21 -0.19 -21.51
CA ARG A 122 -3.54 0.08 -22.05
C ARG A 122 -4.61 -0.80 -21.40
N LYS A 123 -4.31 -2.09 -21.16
CA LYS A 123 -5.20 -2.98 -20.43
C LYS A 123 -5.45 -2.49 -19.01
N ALA A 124 -4.39 -2.16 -18.26
CA ALA A 124 -4.52 -1.62 -16.91
C ALA A 124 -5.34 -0.33 -16.87
N LEU A 125 -5.01 0.64 -17.72
CA LEU A 125 -5.75 1.90 -17.83
C LEU A 125 -7.23 1.67 -18.17
N SER A 126 -7.55 0.71 -19.07
CA SER A 126 -8.94 0.44 -19.45
C SER A 126 -9.82 -0.02 -18.28
N MET A 127 -9.22 -0.60 -17.25
CA MET A 127 -9.90 -0.99 -16.02
C MET A 127 -10.30 0.23 -15.17
N GLY A 128 -9.67 1.39 -15.40
CA GLY A 128 -9.97 2.64 -14.68
C GLY A 128 -11.16 3.43 -15.22
N ARG A 129 -11.83 2.96 -16.28
CA ARG A 129 -13.00 3.65 -16.81
C ARG A 129 -14.15 3.67 -15.81
N GLY A 130 -14.72 4.85 -15.59
CA GLY A 130 -15.83 5.03 -14.65
C GLY A 130 -15.43 5.06 -13.18
N TYR A 131 -14.14 5.16 -12.88
CA TYR A 131 -13.62 5.54 -11.57
C TYR A 131 -13.54 7.07 -11.48
N ASP A 132 -13.56 7.60 -10.25
CA ASP A 132 -13.41 9.03 -10.01
C ASP A 132 -12.00 9.51 -10.36
N ALA A 133 -10.99 8.65 -10.19
CA ALA A 133 -9.65 8.83 -10.74
C ALA A 133 -8.86 7.52 -10.84
N VAL A 134 -7.80 7.56 -11.65
CA VAL A 134 -6.72 6.57 -11.66
C VAL A 134 -5.50 7.17 -10.97
N LEU A 135 -4.96 6.46 -9.98
CA LEU A 135 -3.83 6.87 -9.18
C LEU A 135 -2.61 5.99 -9.50
N ILE A 136 -1.48 6.61 -9.84
CA ILE A 136 -0.27 5.90 -10.27
C ILE A 136 0.89 6.26 -9.36
N THR A 137 1.41 5.27 -8.65
CA THR A 137 2.48 5.47 -7.67
C THR A 137 3.89 5.24 -8.22
N GLY A 138 4.10 5.54 -9.50
CA GLY A 138 5.44 5.62 -10.10
C GLY A 138 5.85 4.43 -10.96
N ASP A 139 7.09 4.48 -11.45
CA ASP A 139 7.66 3.57 -12.43
C ASP A 139 6.75 3.39 -13.66
N ILE A 140 6.35 4.55 -14.22
CA ILE A 140 5.51 4.62 -15.43
C ILE A 140 6.28 4.07 -16.62
N THR A 141 7.53 4.53 -16.78
CA THR A 141 8.42 4.12 -17.86
C THR A 141 9.36 2.99 -17.43
N ASN A 142 9.97 2.32 -18.39
CA ASN A 142 10.99 1.32 -18.09
C ASN A 142 12.40 1.92 -17.98
N ASP A 143 12.69 2.98 -18.70
CA ASP A 143 14.05 3.51 -18.87
C ASP A 143 14.15 5.04 -18.71
N GLY A 144 13.06 5.73 -18.37
CA GLY A 144 13.01 7.19 -18.25
C GLY A 144 13.21 7.91 -19.57
N MET A 145 12.79 7.30 -20.68
CA MET A 145 12.95 7.87 -22.02
C MET A 145 11.75 8.74 -22.39
N GLN A 146 12.01 9.86 -23.07
CA GLN A 146 10.97 10.81 -23.49
C GLN A 146 9.88 10.14 -24.31
N GLU A 147 10.24 9.25 -25.23
CA GLU A 147 9.30 8.54 -26.09
C GLU A 147 8.36 7.63 -25.28
N GLN A 148 8.83 7.09 -24.14
CA GLN A 148 8.01 6.27 -23.26
C GLN A 148 7.00 7.13 -22.49
N LEU A 149 7.38 8.32 -22.04
CA LEU A 149 6.47 9.29 -21.42
C LEU A 149 5.39 9.78 -22.40
N GLU A 150 5.79 10.06 -23.63
CA GLU A 150 4.86 10.46 -24.71
C GLU A 150 3.88 9.32 -25.06
N LEU A 151 4.38 8.10 -25.16
CA LEU A 151 3.55 6.91 -25.38
C LEU A 151 2.57 6.68 -24.22
N PHE A 152 3.01 6.92 -22.98
CA PHE A 152 2.12 6.86 -21.82
C PHE A 152 1.02 7.90 -21.91
N TRP A 153 1.37 9.15 -22.23
CA TRP A 153 0.39 10.21 -22.44
C TRP A 153 -0.64 9.86 -23.52
N GLN A 154 -0.21 9.30 -24.64
CA GLN A 154 -1.11 8.81 -25.68
C GLN A 154 -2.05 7.72 -25.14
N CYS A 155 -1.52 6.76 -24.38
CA CYS A 155 -2.33 5.73 -23.78
C CYS A 155 -3.40 6.31 -22.84
N VAL A 156 -3.06 7.28 -21.99
CA VAL A 156 -4.00 7.95 -21.09
C VAL A 156 -5.11 8.65 -21.87
N THR A 157 -4.76 9.46 -22.85
CA THR A 157 -5.74 10.26 -23.62
C THR A 157 -6.69 9.40 -24.45
N GLU A 158 -6.20 8.30 -25.02
CA GLU A 158 -6.99 7.40 -25.84
C GLU A 158 -7.86 6.43 -25.01
N VAL A 159 -7.35 5.94 -23.89
CA VAL A 159 -8.02 4.89 -23.10
C VAL A 159 -8.96 5.47 -22.05
N LEU A 160 -8.59 6.60 -21.47
CA LEU A 160 -9.30 7.26 -20.35
C LEU A 160 -9.70 8.69 -20.72
N PRO A 161 -10.51 8.92 -21.77
CA PRO A 161 -10.85 10.28 -22.20
C PRO A 161 -11.54 11.11 -21.10
N ASP A 162 -12.33 10.48 -20.24
CA ASP A 162 -13.19 11.13 -19.25
C ASP A 162 -12.81 10.81 -17.79
N THR A 163 -11.69 10.10 -17.56
CA THR A 163 -11.23 9.76 -16.21
C THR A 163 -9.91 10.47 -15.92
N PRO A 164 -9.81 11.28 -14.85
CA PRO A 164 -8.58 11.93 -14.47
C PRO A 164 -7.53 10.91 -14.01
N VAL A 165 -6.26 11.23 -14.26
CA VAL A 165 -5.12 10.40 -13.88
C VAL A 165 -4.13 11.26 -13.10
N PHE A 166 -3.77 10.81 -11.90
CA PHE A 166 -2.77 11.43 -11.05
C PHE A 166 -1.60 10.48 -10.88
N ALA A 167 -0.40 10.99 -10.99
CA ALA A 167 0.81 10.17 -10.96
C ALA A 167 1.94 10.85 -10.20
N VAL A 168 2.83 10.04 -9.65
CA VAL A 168 4.14 10.46 -9.12
C VAL A 168 5.24 9.70 -9.83
N PRO A 169 6.49 10.20 -9.86
CA PRO A 169 7.57 9.48 -10.50
C PRO A 169 8.06 8.32 -9.63
N GLY A 170 8.50 7.26 -10.28
CA GLY A 170 9.34 6.22 -9.69
C GLY A 170 10.79 6.32 -10.16
N ASN A 171 11.64 5.40 -9.72
CA ASN A 171 13.05 5.45 -10.09
C ASN A 171 13.29 5.12 -11.57
N HIS A 172 12.42 4.39 -12.23
CA HIS A 172 12.49 4.12 -13.65
C HIS A 172 12.00 5.27 -14.54
N ASP A 173 11.39 6.31 -13.96
CA ASP A 173 11.01 7.52 -14.68
C ASP A 173 12.16 8.51 -14.84
N TYR A 174 13.35 8.16 -14.34
CA TYR A 174 14.60 8.87 -14.54
C TYR A 174 15.52 8.08 -15.46
N PRO A 175 16.30 8.74 -16.33
CA PRO A 175 17.22 8.06 -17.22
C PRO A 175 18.17 7.13 -16.46
N ARG A 176 18.22 5.88 -16.88
CA ARG A 176 19.07 4.84 -16.28
C ARG A 176 20.56 5.13 -16.46
N PHE A 177 20.89 5.81 -17.54
CA PHE A 177 22.25 6.20 -17.88
C PHE A 177 22.30 7.71 -18.06
N PRO A 178 23.34 8.40 -17.52
CA PRO A 178 23.52 9.80 -17.79
C PRO A 178 23.77 9.98 -19.31
N LEU A 179 22.78 10.54 -20.01
CA LEU A 179 23.01 11.03 -21.34
C LEU A 179 23.80 12.34 -21.19
N PRO A 180 24.94 12.51 -21.87
CA PRO A 180 25.83 13.68 -21.68
C PRO A 180 25.16 15.04 -21.93
N GLN A 181 23.97 15.05 -22.49
CA GLN A 181 23.25 16.24 -22.93
C GLN A 181 21.94 16.51 -22.17
N ILE A 182 21.51 15.60 -21.30
CA ILE A 182 20.33 15.80 -20.48
C ILE A 182 20.83 15.88 -19.04
N PRO A 183 20.77 17.08 -18.41
CA PRO A 183 20.93 17.14 -16.96
C PRO A 183 19.91 16.19 -16.37
N TYR A 184 20.31 15.33 -15.43
CA TYR A 184 19.48 14.32 -14.76
C TYR A 184 18.07 14.87 -14.57
N GLY A 185 17.17 14.43 -15.47
CA GLY A 185 16.02 15.26 -15.77
C GLY A 185 14.80 14.90 -14.96
N ILE A 186 14.60 15.57 -13.87
CA ILE A 186 13.26 15.82 -13.32
C ILE A 186 12.35 16.46 -14.40
N CYS A 187 12.93 17.17 -15.35
CA CYS A 187 12.21 17.98 -16.34
C CYS A 187 11.19 17.20 -17.16
N ASP A 188 11.53 16.02 -17.65
CA ASP A 188 10.64 15.28 -18.55
C ASP A 188 9.42 14.75 -17.83
N TYR A 189 9.60 14.20 -16.63
CA TYR A 189 8.49 13.76 -15.80
C TYR A 189 7.59 14.91 -15.35
N LEU A 190 8.15 16.04 -14.93
CA LEU A 190 7.37 17.21 -14.52
C LEU A 190 6.52 17.76 -15.68
N THR A 191 7.00 17.67 -16.91
CA THR A 191 6.22 18.00 -18.10
C THR A 191 5.02 17.07 -18.26
N LEU A 192 5.18 15.76 -18.03
CA LEU A 192 4.07 14.83 -18.03
C LEU A 192 3.10 15.12 -16.87
N GLN A 193 3.61 15.37 -15.67
CA GLN A 193 2.80 15.71 -14.50
C GLN A 193 1.94 16.93 -14.77
N GLN A 194 2.52 18.00 -15.34
CA GLN A 194 1.77 19.19 -15.69
C GLN A 194 0.64 18.90 -16.68
N LYS A 195 0.91 18.11 -17.73
CA LYS A 195 -0.13 17.70 -18.69
C LYS A 195 -1.28 16.92 -18.03
N LEU A 196 -0.97 16.07 -17.03
CA LEU A 196 -1.98 15.33 -16.29
C LEU A 196 -2.82 16.26 -15.41
N LEU A 197 -2.19 17.23 -14.74
CA LEU A 197 -2.88 18.23 -13.91
C LEU A 197 -3.73 19.17 -14.76
N ASP A 198 -3.20 19.74 -15.86
CA ASP A 198 -3.94 20.59 -16.78
C ASP A 198 -5.18 19.87 -17.33
N ARG A 199 -5.03 18.57 -17.62
CA ARG A 199 -6.15 17.74 -18.07
C ARG A 199 -7.20 17.55 -16.97
N ALA A 200 -6.79 17.33 -15.73
CA ALA A 200 -7.70 17.22 -14.59
C ALA A 200 -8.43 18.55 -14.33
N GLU A 201 -7.74 19.68 -14.44
CA GLU A 201 -8.35 21.02 -14.37
C GLU A 201 -9.38 21.23 -15.48
N GLY A 202 -9.07 20.78 -16.70
CA GLY A 202 -10.03 20.77 -17.81
C GLY A 202 -11.29 19.92 -17.57
N MET A 203 -11.23 18.98 -16.61
CA MET A 203 -12.38 18.19 -16.12
C MET A 203 -13.06 18.82 -14.89
N GLY A 204 -12.63 20.01 -14.46
CA GLY A 204 -13.22 20.72 -13.33
C GLY A 204 -12.64 20.36 -11.95
N ILE A 205 -11.50 19.67 -11.91
CA ILE A 205 -10.81 19.33 -10.66
C ILE A 205 -9.84 20.46 -10.31
N SER A 206 -9.90 20.95 -9.08
CA SER A 206 -8.93 21.96 -8.60
C SER A 206 -7.58 21.31 -8.33
N CYS A 207 -6.53 21.81 -8.99
CA CYS A 207 -5.16 21.32 -8.81
C CYS A 207 -4.25 22.47 -8.38
N GLN A 208 -3.26 22.17 -7.55
CA GLN A 208 -2.18 23.07 -7.19
C GLN A 208 -0.86 22.33 -7.22
N GLN A 209 0.18 22.94 -7.74
CA GLN A 209 1.52 22.38 -7.76
C GLN A 209 2.48 23.31 -7.03
N ASP A 210 3.35 22.72 -6.21
CA ASP A 210 4.44 23.40 -5.54
C ASP A 210 5.71 23.40 -6.41
N ASP A 211 6.58 24.38 -6.22
CA ASP A 211 7.85 24.51 -6.94
C ASP A 211 8.76 23.27 -6.78
N SER A 212 8.61 22.54 -5.69
CA SER A 212 9.33 21.27 -5.46
C SER A 212 8.85 20.08 -6.31
N GLY A 213 7.76 20.25 -7.07
CA GLY A 213 7.12 19.22 -7.86
C GLY A 213 6.05 18.40 -7.09
N ALA A 214 5.82 18.69 -5.82
CA ALA A 214 4.65 18.16 -5.12
C ALA A 214 3.38 18.83 -5.66
N TYR A 215 2.24 18.13 -5.53
CA TYR A 215 0.96 18.69 -5.97
C TYR A 215 -0.19 18.18 -5.09
N VAL A 216 -1.30 18.90 -5.16
CA VAL A 216 -2.58 18.48 -4.60
C VAL A 216 -3.68 18.64 -5.64
N ALA A 217 -4.63 17.69 -5.67
CA ALA A 217 -5.84 17.74 -6.47
C ALA A 217 -7.04 17.36 -5.60
N ALA A 218 -8.14 18.12 -5.68
CA ALA A 218 -9.32 17.91 -4.83
C ALA A 218 -10.44 17.21 -5.59
N ILE A 219 -10.86 16.04 -5.11
CA ILE A 219 -12.03 15.30 -5.61
C ILE A 219 -13.03 15.15 -4.48
N GLY A 220 -14.11 15.93 -4.49
CA GLY A 220 -15.07 15.97 -3.38
C GLY A 220 -14.38 16.32 -2.06
N ASP A 221 -14.57 15.48 -1.04
CA ASP A 221 -13.99 15.64 0.29
C ASP A 221 -12.60 15.00 0.46
N THR A 222 -12.00 14.55 -0.64
CA THR A 222 -10.69 13.88 -0.65
C THR A 222 -9.67 14.68 -1.44
N GLU A 223 -8.52 14.92 -0.86
CA GLU A 223 -7.34 15.45 -1.56
C GLU A 223 -6.40 14.33 -1.97
N ILE A 224 -5.95 14.37 -3.22
CA ILE A 224 -4.91 13.52 -3.77
C ILE A 224 -3.63 14.33 -3.76
N ILE A 225 -2.64 13.89 -3.00
CA ILE A 225 -1.37 14.57 -2.81
C ILE A 225 -0.27 13.74 -3.46
N GLY A 226 0.41 14.30 -4.45
CA GLY A 226 1.55 13.66 -5.10
C GLY A 226 2.87 14.15 -4.54
N LEU A 227 3.73 13.22 -4.10
CA LEU A 227 5.06 13.52 -3.60
C LEU A 227 6.13 13.00 -4.56
N ASN A 228 6.99 13.89 -5.04
CA ASN A 228 8.13 13.52 -5.84
C ASN A 228 9.31 13.15 -4.92
N ALA A 229 9.43 11.86 -4.62
CA ALA A 229 10.42 11.32 -3.69
C ALA A 229 11.65 10.71 -4.38
N VAL A 230 11.81 10.93 -5.67
CA VAL A 230 12.92 10.37 -6.46
C VAL A 230 13.77 11.49 -7.03
N THR A 231 15.07 11.45 -6.79
CA THR A 231 16.01 12.43 -7.33
C THR A 231 16.96 11.87 -8.37
N HIS A 232 17.00 10.54 -8.50
CA HIS A 232 17.90 9.83 -9.41
C HIS A 232 17.49 8.36 -9.47
N TRP A 233 17.80 7.65 -10.54
CA TRP A 233 17.55 6.23 -10.77
C TRP A 233 17.58 5.29 -9.54
N ARG A 234 18.40 5.55 -8.55
CA ARG A 234 18.54 4.72 -7.35
C ARG A 234 18.48 5.49 -6.04
N ARG A 235 17.98 6.71 -6.05
CA ARG A 235 17.93 7.54 -4.84
C ARG A 235 16.52 7.97 -4.54
N PHE A 236 15.96 7.32 -3.54
CA PHE A 236 14.70 7.72 -2.94
C PHE A 236 14.95 8.75 -1.85
N LYS A 237 14.84 10.00 -2.21
CA LYS A 237 14.86 11.12 -1.28
C LYS A 237 14.08 12.28 -1.88
N PHE A 238 13.54 13.10 -1.04
CA PHE A 238 12.99 14.37 -1.51
C PHE A 238 14.11 15.24 -2.08
N PRO A 239 13.88 15.97 -3.19
CA PRO A 239 14.86 16.87 -3.77
C PRO A 239 15.40 17.85 -2.74
N GLU A 240 14.49 18.39 -1.94
CA GLU A 240 14.78 19.27 -0.81
C GLU A 240 13.81 18.94 0.34
N ASN A 241 14.07 19.48 1.52
CA ASN A 241 13.11 19.37 2.64
C ASN A 241 11.80 20.13 2.35
N ALA A 242 11.81 21.05 1.38
CA ALA A 242 10.69 21.89 1.00
C ALA A 242 9.39 21.12 0.76
N GLN A 243 9.45 19.93 0.13
CA GLN A 243 8.24 19.12 -0.06
C GLN A 243 7.60 18.65 1.25
N LEU A 244 8.40 18.25 2.22
CA LEU A 244 7.88 17.81 3.52
C LEU A 244 7.35 18.97 4.36
N GLU A 245 8.00 20.12 4.26
CA GLU A 245 7.53 21.36 4.88
C GLU A 245 6.23 21.82 4.23
N TRP A 246 6.16 21.84 2.91
CA TRP A 246 4.94 22.15 2.17
C TRP A 246 3.80 21.17 2.55
N LEU A 247 4.06 19.85 2.57
CA LEU A 247 3.07 18.86 2.97
C LEU A 247 2.53 19.13 4.38
N MET A 248 3.43 19.39 5.32
CA MET A 248 3.04 19.67 6.71
C MET A 248 2.14 20.91 6.80
N PHE A 249 2.49 22.01 6.13
CA PHE A 249 1.67 23.22 6.10
C PHE A 249 0.34 22.98 5.39
N HIS A 250 0.36 22.29 4.27
CA HIS A 250 -0.85 21.98 3.53
C HIS A 250 -1.83 21.17 4.38
N LEU A 251 -1.38 20.10 5.04
CA LEU A 251 -2.24 19.28 5.92
C LEU A 251 -2.81 20.09 7.10
N LEU A 252 -2.03 21.00 7.68
CA LEU A 252 -2.51 21.87 8.77
C LEU A 252 -3.61 22.85 8.33
N GLU A 253 -3.60 23.29 7.08
CA GLU A 253 -4.55 24.27 6.54
C GLU A 253 -5.74 23.61 5.83
N SER A 254 -5.59 22.35 5.41
CA SER A 254 -6.62 21.61 4.70
C SER A 254 -7.88 21.42 5.52
N LYS A 255 -9.03 21.49 4.83
CA LYS A 255 -10.35 21.19 5.39
C LYS A 255 -10.93 19.89 4.84
N SER A 256 -10.16 19.17 4.08
CA SER A 256 -10.57 17.89 3.49
C SER A 256 -10.73 16.84 4.58
N LYS A 257 -11.68 15.93 4.38
CA LYS A 257 -11.91 14.83 5.34
C LYS A 257 -10.86 13.74 5.22
N ARG A 258 -10.16 13.71 4.08
CA ARG A 258 -9.23 12.63 3.76
C ARG A 258 -8.12 13.10 2.83
N HIS A 259 -6.95 12.50 3.02
CA HIS A 259 -5.79 12.71 2.15
C HIS A 259 -5.32 11.37 1.59
N ILE A 260 -5.20 11.27 0.27
CA ILE A 260 -4.56 10.14 -0.41
C ILE A 260 -3.18 10.62 -0.85
N ILE A 261 -2.13 10.11 -0.21
CA ILE A 261 -0.75 10.50 -0.49
C ILE A 261 -0.13 9.47 -1.44
N LEU A 262 0.31 9.90 -2.60
CA LEU A 262 1.04 9.10 -3.58
C LEU A 262 2.54 9.31 -3.40
N CYS A 263 3.28 8.21 -3.22
CA CYS A 263 4.73 8.21 -3.16
C CYS A 263 5.24 6.86 -3.69
N HIS A 264 6.21 6.85 -4.60
CA HIS A 264 6.68 5.57 -5.15
C HIS A 264 7.35 4.71 -4.11
N ALA A 265 8.22 5.29 -3.29
CA ALA A 265 8.93 4.54 -2.25
C ALA A 265 8.02 4.27 -1.04
N PRO A 266 7.94 3.02 -0.57
CA PRO A 266 7.22 2.70 0.66
C PRO A 266 7.94 3.27 1.88
N LEU A 267 7.20 3.48 2.96
CA LEU A 267 7.76 3.80 4.27
C LEU A 267 8.35 2.54 4.91
N ARG A 268 9.48 2.69 5.61
CA ARG A 268 10.21 1.55 6.18
C ARG A 268 9.39 0.70 7.14
N LEU A 269 8.51 1.32 7.93
CA LEU A 269 7.68 0.63 8.91
C LEU A 269 6.44 -0.02 8.30
N HIS A 270 6.07 0.36 7.07
CA HIS A 270 4.82 0.00 6.41
C HIS A 270 5.07 -0.65 5.07
N GLN A 271 5.90 -1.68 5.04
CA GLN A 271 6.17 -2.44 3.84
C GLN A 271 6.16 -3.93 4.13
N PRO A 272 5.78 -4.74 3.11
CA PRO A 272 5.59 -6.18 3.30
C PRO A 272 6.86 -6.90 3.74
N TYR A 273 8.02 -6.41 3.32
CA TYR A 273 9.32 -7.01 3.64
C TYR A 273 10.37 -5.95 3.89
N PRO A 274 11.22 -6.09 4.91
CA PRO A 274 12.47 -5.36 4.93
C PRO A 274 13.29 -5.84 3.72
N PRO A 275 13.72 -4.96 2.81
CA PRO A 275 14.56 -5.37 1.70
C PRO A 275 15.86 -5.92 2.27
N GLU A 276 16.23 -7.12 1.81
CA GLU A 276 17.47 -7.79 2.20
C GLU A 276 18.72 -6.95 1.89
N ASN A 277 18.61 -5.95 1.02
CA ASN A 277 19.71 -5.16 0.50
C ASN A 277 19.66 -3.65 0.82
N GLY A 278 18.83 -3.19 1.71
CA GLY A 278 18.84 -1.81 2.23
C GLY A 278 18.63 -0.66 1.24
N ALA A 279 18.41 -0.96 -0.04
CA ALA A 279 18.45 0.03 -1.13
C ALA A 279 17.10 0.63 -1.53
N CYS A 280 16.01 0.21 -0.91
CA CYS A 280 14.66 0.48 -1.39
C CYS A 280 13.88 1.49 -0.54
N TYR A 281 14.53 2.17 0.40
CA TYR A 281 13.85 3.06 1.34
C TYR A 281 14.00 4.52 0.97
N LEU A 282 12.94 5.25 1.25
CA LEU A 282 12.96 6.69 1.24
C LEU A 282 13.93 7.21 2.32
N SER A 283 14.86 8.05 1.92
CA SER A 283 15.72 8.76 2.87
C SER A 283 14.86 9.71 3.71
N ARG A 284 15.01 9.68 5.03
CA ARG A 284 14.20 10.43 5.99
C ARG A 284 12.70 10.06 5.99
N ASP A 285 12.39 8.82 5.70
CA ASP A 285 11.04 8.27 5.82
C ASP A 285 10.40 8.55 7.18
N SER A 286 11.19 8.56 8.26
CA SER A 286 10.73 8.87 9.61
C SER A 286 10.14 10.28 9.77
N VAL A 287 10.54 11.25 8.94
CA VAL A 287 9.94 12.60 8.96
C VAL A 287 8.57 12.56 8.32
N LEU A 288 8.44 11.94 7.14
CA LEU A 288 7.16 11.75 6.47
C LEU A 288 6.21 10.92 7.33
N GLN A 289 6.70 9.83 7.92
CA GLN A 289 5.91 9.01 8.86
C GLN A 289 5.36 9.86 10.00
N ARG A 290 6.19 10.70 10.61
CA ARG A 290 5.78 11.55 11.73
C ARG A 290 4.75 12.61 11.32
N ILE A 291 4.86 13.15 10.09
CA ILE A 291 3.85 14.06 9.54
C ILE A 291 2.50 13.35 9.42
N ILE A 292 2.49 12.13 8.91
CA ILE A 292 1.28 11.31 8.80
C ILE A 292 0.73 10.94 10.17
N ASP A 293 1.57 10.49 11.10
CA ASP A 293 1.14 10.04 12.43
C ASP A 293 0.45 11.12 13.26
N VAL A 294 0.78 12.40 13.05
CA VAL A 294 0.16 13.51 13.77
C VAL A 294 -1.10 14.04 13.09
N GLU A 295 -1.34 13.67 11.82
CA GLU A 295 -2.52 14.07 11.09
C GLU A 295 -3.79 13.53 11.76
N ARG A 296 -4.84 14.33 11.80
CA ARG A 296 -6.10 13.97 12.46
C ARG A 296 -7.14 13.42 11.52
N THR A 297 -7.06 13.80 10.26
CA THR A 297 -7.92 13.27 9.20
C THR A 297 -7.39 11.94 8.69
N GLU A 298 -8.23 11.16 8.04
CA GLU A 298 -7.85 9.88 7.44
C GLU A 298 -6.77 10.10 6.38
N VAL A 299 -5.65 9.40 6.49
CA VAL A 299 -4.59 9.37 5.48
C VAL A 299 -4.52 7.99 4.86
N ILE A 300 -4.56 7.93 3.53
CA ILE A 300 -4.29 6.72 2.74
C ILE A 300 -2.98 6.93 2.00
N PHE A 301 -1.94 6.24 2.45
CA PHE A 301 -0.60 6.30 1.83
C PHE A 301 -0.45 5.18 0.81
N LEU A 302 -0.24 5.55 -0.45
CA LEU A 302 -0.10 4.62 -1.57
C LEU A 302 1.34 4.59 -2.04
N SER A 303 1.90 3.37 -2.17
CA SER A 303 3.26 3.16 -2.66
C SER A 303 3.35 2.02 -3.68
N GLY A 304 4.52 1.89 -4.30
CA GLY A 304 4.87 0.85 -5.27
C GLY A 304 6.26 0.27 -5.01
N HIS A 305 7.08 0.15 -6.05
CA HIS A 305 8.49 -0.20 -6.04
C HIS A 305 8.83 -1.65 -5.68
N THR A 306 8.12 -2.27 -4.75
CA THR A 306 8.47 -3.61 -4.27
C THR A 306 8.10 -4.71 -5.27
N HIS A 307 7.20 -4.43 -6.21
CA HIS A 307 6.62 -5.39 -7.15
C HIS A 307 5.93 -6.60 -6.48
N ASP A 308 5.60 -6.49 -5.20
CA ASP A 308 4.94 -7.58 -4.49
C ASP A 308 3.48 -7.67 -4.95
N SER A 309 3.08 -8.86 -5.40
CA SER A 309 1.68 -9.08 -5.75
C SER A 309 0.83 -9.12 -4.48
N MET A 310 -0.33 -8.49 -4.51
CA MET A 310 -1.32 -8.59 -3.42
C MET A 310 -1.79 -10.02 -3.15
N ASN A 311 -1.46 -10.95 -4.01
CA ASN A 311 -1.79 -12.35 -3.89
C ASN A 311 -0.66 -13.21 -3.30
N CYS A 312 0.58 -12.78 -3.44
CA CYS A 312 1.76 -13.58 -3.09
C CYS A 312 2.42 -13.16 -1.78
N ARG A 313 2.17 -11.92 -1.35
CA ARG A 313 2.91 -11.33 -0.23
C ARG A 313 1.95 -10.75 0.81
N GLU A 314 2.29 -10.99 2.06
CA GLU A 314 1.63 -10.36 3.19
C GLU A 314 2.09 -8.92 3.36
N GLY A 315 1.26 -8.10 4.01
CA GLY A 315 1.65 -6.74 4.39
C GLY A 315 1.57 -5.71 3.27
N CYS A 316 0.91 -6.04 2.14
CA CYS A 316 0.63 -5.03 1.12
C CYS A 316 -0.36 -3.96 1.59
N VAL A 317 -1.22 -4.28 2.56
CA VAL A 317 -2.20 -3.35 3.12
C VAL A 317 -2.13 -3.41 4.64
N GLU A 318 -2.01 -2.26 5.27
CA GLU A 318 -1.96 -2.11 6.73
C GLU A 318 -2.84 -0.94 7.18
N MET A 319 -3.65 -1.17 8.22
CA MET A 319 -4.33 -0.10 8.95
C MET A 319 -3.53 0.23 10.21
N ALA A 320 -3.20 1.49 10.38
CA ALA A 320 -2.57 2.03 11.57
C ALA A 320 -3.58 2.78 12.44
N GLU A 321 -3.10 3.42 13.49
CA GLU A 321 -3.92 4.28 14.36
C GLU A 321 -4.58 5.41 13.55
N ARG A 322 -5.69 5.95 14.04
CA ARG A 322 -6.45 7.05 13.41
C ARG A 322 -7.00 6.75 12.01
N ASN A 323 -7.30 5.49 11.72
CA ASN A 323 -7.77 5.04 10.41
C ASN A 323 -6.80 5.30 9.24
N HIS A 324 -5.50 5.50 9.52
CA HIS A 324 -4.52 5.62 8.46
C HIS A 324 -4.30 4.28 7.77
N LEU A 325 -4.33 4.28 6.43
CA LEU A 325 -4.08 3.10 5.61
C LEU A 325 -2.76 3.26 4.87
N TYR A 326 -1.96 2.19 4.87
CA TYR A 326 -0.75 2.08 4.07
C TYR A 326 -0.94 0.95 3.07
N ILE A 327 -0.84 1.27 1.78
CA ILE A 327 -1.11 0.35 0.68
C ILE A 327 0.10 0.33 -0.25
N ASN A 328 0.74 -0.84 -0.38
CA ASN A 328 1.67 -1.10 -1.45
C ASN A 328 0.90 -1.76 -2.60
N ALA A 329 0.77 -1.08 -3.72
CA ALA A 329 -0.15 -1.48 -4.78
C ALA A 329 0.38 -2.61 -5.68
N GLY A 330 1.56 -3.15 -5.40
CA GLY A 330 2.13 -4.27 -6.15
C GLY A 330 2.76 -3.83 -7.48
N SER A 331 2.36 -4.44 -8.58
CA SER A 331 2.80 -4.09 -9.93
C SER A 331 1.77 -4.58 -10.96
N ILE A 332 1.59 -3.85 -12.04
CA ILE A 332 0.78 -4.36 -13.16
C ILE A 332 1.49 -5.47 -13.94
N ARG A 333 2.78 -5.64 -13.75
CA ARG A 333 3.57 -6.70 -14.37
C ARG A 333 3.60 -7.95 -13.49
N PRO A 334 3.78 -9.13 -14.12
CA PRO A 334 4.02 -10.34 -13.34
C PRO A 334 5.24 -10.17 -12.44
N THR A 335 5.09 -10.54 -11.19
CA THR A 335 6.20 -10.59 -10.24
C THR A 335 7.13 -11.74 -10.62
N THR A 336 8.42 -11.48 -10.73
CA THR A 336 9.41 -12.55 -10.84
C THR A 336 9.73 -13.06 -9.45
N LEU A 337 9.32 -14.31 -9.16
CA LEU A 337 9.82 -15.00 -7.98
C LEU A 337 11.33 -15.20 -8.12
N LYS A 338 12.04 -15.16 -6.99
CA LYS A 338 13.43 -15.65 -6.97
C LYS A 338 13.44 -17.11 -7.43
N PRO A 339 14.44 -17.56 -8.19
CA PRO A 339 14.50 -18.92 -8.72
C PRO A 339 14.27 -20.01 -7.68
N ASP A 340 14.62 -19.75 -6.43
CA ASP A 340 14.58 -20.69 -5.31
C ASP A 340 13.34 -20.54 -4.43
N GLU A 341 12.41 -19.64 -4.77
CA GLU A 341 11.21 -19.39 -3.98
C GLU A 341 10.02 -20.17 -4.60
N PRO A 342 9.59 -21.28 -4.00
CA PRO A 342 8.49 -22.04 -4.56
C PRO A 342 7.20 -21.23 -4.48
N LEU A 343 6.43 -21.24 -5.58
CA LEU A 343 5.08 -20.71 -5.60
C LEU A 343 4.23 -21.44 -4.57
N GLN A 344 3.73 -20.70 -3.60
CA GLN A 344 2.77 -21.25 -2.66
C GLN A 344 1.46 -21.59 -3.41
N PRO A 345 0.77 -22.68 -3.06
CA PRO A 345 -0.52 -23.00 -3.66
C PRO A 345 -1.50 -21.84 -3.57
N GLY A 346 -2.05 -21.42 -4.71
CA GLY A 346 -2.97 -20.28 -4.79
C GLY A 346 -2.31 -18.91 -4.88
N CYS A 347 -0.99 -18.83 -4.92
CA CYS A 347 -0.27 -17.60 -5.24
C CYS A 347 -0.08 -17.48 -6.76
N TRP A 348 -0.29 -16.26 -7.27
CA TRP A 348 -0.18 -15.94 -8.68
C TRP A 348 0.86 -14.83 -8.86
N THR A 349 1.71 -14.98 -9.82
CA THR A 349 2.70 -13.96 -10.20
C THR A 349 2.16 -12.99 -11.24
N ASP A 350 0.88 -13.12 -11.59
CA ASP A 350 0.22 -12.19 -12.51
C ASP A 350 0.18 -10.80 -11.86
N GLY A 351 0.50 -9.77 -12.59
CA GLY A 351 0.39 -8.41 -12.09
C GLY A 351 -1.03 -8.07 -11.60
N ASN A 352 -1.14 -7.03 -10.82
CA ASN A 352 -2.43 -6.55 -10.30
C ASN A 352 -2.55 -5.03 -10.37
N VAL A 353 -3.78 -4.58 -10.39
CA VAL A 353 -4.20 -3.22 -10.01
C VAL A 353 -4.99 -3.31 -8.70
N VAL A 354 -5.21 -2.19 -8.04
CA VAL A 354 -5.92 -2.13 -6.77
C VAL A 354 -7.16 -1.25 -6.92
N GLU A 355 -8.32 -1.80 -6.63
CA GLU A 355 -9.56 -1.04 -6.46
C GLU A 355 -9.61 -0.52 -5.03
N LEU A 356 -9.73 0.79 -4.86
CA LEU A 356 -9.93 1.47 -3.59
C LEU A 356 -11.34 2.09 -3.60
N LEU A 357 -12.22 1.55 -2.76
CA LEU A 357 -13.59 2.02 -2.60
C LEU A 357 -13.72 2.67 -1.23
N ILE A 358 -14.18 3.91 -1.21
CA ILE A 358 -14.29 4.69 0.01
C ILE A 358 -15.76 5.03 0.25
N GLY A 359 -16.33 4.45 1.28
CA GLY A 359 -17.65 4.78 1.80
C GLY A 359 -17.58 5.70 3.01
N GLU A 360 -18.73 6.04 3.58
CA GLU A 360 -18.79 6.83 4.81
C GLU A 360 -18.29 6.05 6.02
N GLU A 361 -18.73 4.80 6.15
CA GLU A 361 -18.42 3.94 7.29
C GLU A 361 -17.28 2.94 7.02
N GLN A 362 -16.96 2.70 5.75
CA GLN A 362 -16.04 1.64 5.38
C GLN A 362 -15.16 2.03 4.19
N THR A 363 -13.91 1.59 4.24
CA THR A 363 -12.98 1.64 3.12
C THR A 363 -12.62 0.21 2.70
N THR A 364 -12.70 -0.08 1.41
CA THR A 364 -12.38 -1.40 0.85
C THR A 364 -11.21 -1.29 -0.11
N VAL A 365 -10.24 -2.18 0.04
CA VAL A 365 -9.06 -2.31 -0.83
C VAL A 365 -9.07 -3.69 -1.47
N THR A 366 -9.07 -3.77 -2.78
CA THR A 366 -9.16 -5.04 -3.49
C THR A 366 -8.15 -5.13 -4.64
N GLY A 367 -7.26 -6.11 -4.58
CA GLY A 367 -6.42 -6.46 -5.73
C GLY A 367 -7.24 -7.08 -6.85
N ILE A 368 -6.97 -6.66 -8.09
CA ILE A 368 -7.58 -7.21 -9.30
C ILE A 368 -6.47 -7.75 -10.21
N SER A 369 -6.55 -9.03 -10.55
CA SER A 369 -5.56 -9.70 -11.39
C SER A 369 -5.51 -9.10 -12.80
N MET A 370 -4.34 -8.72 -13.24
CA MET A 370 -4.10 -8.26 -14.61
C MET A 370 -4.35 -9.35 -15.65
N LYS A 371 -4.21 -10.62 -15.29
CA LYS A 371 -4.44 -11.74 -16.21
C LYS A 371 -5.93 -12.01 -16.41
N THR A 372 -6.66 -12.18 -15.31
CA THR A 372 -8.05 -12.63 -15.34
C THR A 372 -9.08 -11.50 -15.27
N GLY A 373 -8.69 -10.31 -14.82
CA GLY A 373 -9.60 -9.21 -14.50
C GLY A 373 -10.49 -9.48 -13.27
N GLN A 374 -10.22 -10.55 -12.53
CA GLN A 374 -11.01 -10.95 -11.37
C GLN A 374 -10.35 -10.45 -10.07
N ARG A 375 -11.17 -10.30 -9.04
CA ARG A 375 -10.71 -9.98 -7.70
C ARG A 375 -9.80 -11.08 -7.17
N ILE A 376 -8.72 -10.67 -6.54
CA ILE A 376 -7.79 -11.54 -5.84
C ILE A 376 -8.35 -11.78 -4.45
N ALA A 377 -8.73 -13.01 -4.15
CA ALA A 377 -9.39 -13.35 -2.88
C ALA A 377 -8.55 -12.98 -1.64
N ARG A 378 -7.23 -13.19 -1.70
CA ARG A 378 -6.30 -12.84 -0.62
C ARG A 378 -5.95 -11.35 -0.58
N GLY A 379 -6.18 -10.62 -1.66
CA GLY A 379 -5.94 -9.19 -1.77
C GLY A 379 -7.19 -8.36 -1.52
N HIS A 380 -8.16 -8.85 -0.76
CA HIS A 380 -9.38 -8.12 -0.43
C HIS A 380 -9.42 -7.80 1.06
N TYR A 381 -9.46 -6.50 1.37
CA TYR A 381 -9.45 -5.96 2.72
C TYR A 381 -10.60 -4.99 2.88
N SER A 382 -11.20 -4.99 4.06
CA SER A 382 -12.29 -4.08 4.39
C SER A 382 -12.08 -3.53 5.80
N PHE A 383 -12.15 -2.21 5.91
CA PHE A 383 -11.85 -1.48 7.12
C PHE A 383 -13.06 -0.63 7.53
N SER A 384 -13.62 -0.93 8.70
CA SER A 384 -14.64 -0.06 9.30
C SER A 384 -13.96 1.18 9.90
N LYS A 385 -14.56 2.34 9.69
CA LYS A 385 -14.08 3.58 10.27
C LYS A 385 -14.52 3.68 11.72
N GLU A 386 -13.60 3.96 12.60
CA GLU A 386 -13.96 4.34 13.97
C GLU A 386 -14.66 5.69 13.90
N THR A 387 -15.92 5.75 14.33
CA THR A 387 -16.60 7.01 14.54
C THR A 387 -15.91 7.74 15.68
N SER A 388 -15.26 8.84 15.36
CA SER A 388 -14.71 9.76 16.36
C SER A 388 -15.85 10.22 17.25
N GLY A 389 -15.93 9.67 18.47
CA GLY A 389 -16.86 10.06 19.50
C GLY A 389 -16.50 11.43 20.11
#